data_afeac111d10e4219004e263a9177109e
#
_entry.id   afeac111d10e4219004e263a9177109e
#
_cell.length_a   1.000
_cell.length_b   1.000
_cell.length_c   1.000
_cell.angle_alpha   90.00
_cell.angle_beta   90.00
_cell.angle_gamma   90.00
#
_symmetry.space_group_name_H-M   'P 1'
#
loop_
_entity.id
_entity.type
_entity.pdbx_description
1 polymer ?
#
loop_
_entity_poly.entity_id
_entity_poly.type
_entity_poly.pdbx_seq_one_letter_code
_entity_poly.pdbx_strand_id
1 'polypeptide(L)'
;MIRLLAVDDLPRLLDHGERLWAEREVIRSRPFAHGTPYDRGPREERLRTEWATPVTDVRWSRCWALVADDHTVVGHCDLKGGAIASELHRATLGIGIEPAHRDRGHGRAICQAAIAWARDHRLAWIDLGVFGGNPRAQALYRKLGFVEVGTTKDRFRVDGESIDDISMTLAL
;
A
#
# COMPACT_ATOMS: atom_id res chain seq x y z
N MET A 1 -8.74 3.30 15.26
CA MET A 1 -9.76 2.41 14.61
C MET A 1 -9.33 2.11 13.18
N ILE A 2 -9.60 0.88 12.68
CA ILE A 2 -9.34 0.51 11.26
C ILE A 2 -10.69 0.40 10.54
N ARG A 3 -10.80 1.03 9.36
CA ARG A 3 -12.00 0.95 8.51
C ARG A 3 -11.68 1.15 7.03
N LEU A 4 -12.56 0.64 6.16
CA LEU A 4 -12.56 0.96 4.73
C LEU A 4 -12.92 2.44 4.55
N LEU A 5 -12.22 3.13 3.64
CA LEU A 5 -12.47 4.53 3.32
C LEU A 5 -13.57 4.69 2.24
N ALA A 6 -14.28 5.79 2.32
CA ALA A 6 -15.20 6.28 1.31
C ALA A 6 -14.65 7.55 0.64
N VAL A 7 -15.28 8.00 -0.44
CA VAL A 7 -14.82 9.17 -1.22
C VAL A 7 -14.69 10.44 -0.37
N ASP A 8 -15.54 10.61 0.63
CA ASP A 8 -15.51 11.76 1.55
C ASP A 8 -14.27 11.76 2.47
N ASP A 9 -13.57 10.63 2.57
CA ASP A 9 -12.33 10.50 3.34
C ASP A 9 -11.08 10.90 2.55
N LEU A 10 -11.20 11.11 1.24
CA LEU A 10 -10.06 11.43 0.37
C LEU A 10 -9.21 12.60 0.89
N PRO A 11 -9.77 13.74 1.34
CA PRO A 11 -8.95 14.82 1.87
C PRO A 11 -8.01 14.38 3.00
N ARG A 12 -8.53 13.59 3.96
CA ARG A 12 -7.74 13.08 5.10
C ARG A 12 -6.68 12.05 4.68
N LEU A 13 -7.00 11.22 3.67
CA LEU A 13 -6.02 10.28 3.11
C LEU A 13 -4.90 11.01 2.39
N LEU A 14 -5.22 12.07 1.64
CA LEU A 14 -4.23 12.88 0.93
C LEU A 14 -3.32 13.65 1.90
N ASP A 15 -3.87 14.22 2.98
CA ASP A 15 -3.08 14.84 4.05
C ASP A 15 -2.10 13.84 4.68
N HIS A 16 -2.55 12.61 4.95
CA HIS A 16 -1.70 11.51 5.40
C HIS A 16 -0.61 11.17 4.36
N GLY A 17 -0.97 11.11 3.09
CA GLY A 17 -0.05 10.89 1.99
C GLY A 17 1.05 11.94 1.93
N GLU A 18 0.73 13.23 2.09
CA GLU A 18 1.69 14.33 2.13
C GLU A 18 2.66 14.19 3.30
N ARG A 19 2.17 13.88 4.51
CA ARG A 19 3.03 13.65 5.68
C ARG A 19 3.97 12.48 5.48
N LEU A 20 3.49 11.37 4.92
CA LEU A 20 4.34 10.24 4.58
C LEU A 20 5.37 10.59 3.49
N TRP A 21 5.00 11.42 2.52
CA TRP A 21 5.90 11.82 1.43
C TRP A 21 7.01 12.75 1.92
N ALA A 22 6.71 13.60 2.90
CA ALA A 22 7.66 14.51 3.52
C ALA A 22 8.67 13.81 4.46
N GLU A 23 8.44 12.54 4.81
CA GLU A 23 9.31 11.77 5.70
C GLU A 23 10.64 11.43 5.00
N ARG A 24 11.70 12.16 5.33
CA ARG A 24 13.02 12.03 4.69
C ARG A 24 13.84 10.83 5.19
N GLU A 25 13.62 10.41 6.43
CA GLU A 25 14.41 9.33 7.06
C GLU A 25 14.16 7.94 6.46
N VAL A 26 13.16 7.78 5.60
CA VAL A 26 12.71 6.50 5.06
C VAL A 26 12.84 6.42 3.54
N ILE A 27 13.66 7.28 2.94
CA ILE A 27 13.90 7.29 1.49
C ILE A 27 14.25 5.88 0.96
N ARG A 28 15.08 5.11 1.71
CA ARG A 28 15.45 3.74 1.34
C ARG A 28 14.29 2.74 1.38
N SER A 29 13.25 3.01 2.15
CA SER A 29 12.03 2.19 2.19
C SER A 29 10.93 2.70 1.25
N ARG A 30 11.16 3.83 0.57
CA ARG A 30 10.25 4.45 -0.40
C ARG A 30 11.00 5.18 -1.52
N PRO A 31 11.84 4.47 -2.30
CA PRO A 31 12.65 5.09 -3.34
C PRO A 31 11.83 5.84 -4.40
N PHE A 32 10.55 5.49 -4.61
CA PHE A 32 9.65 6.17 -5.54
C PHE A 32 9.29 7.62 -5.11
N ALA A 33 9.50 7.99 -3.85
CA ALA A 33 9.29 9.35 -3.36
C ALA A 33 10.53 10.24 -3.58
N HIS A 34 11.68 9.64 -3.89
CA HIS A 34 12.93 10.37 -4.09
C HIS A 34 12.84 11.26 -5.33
N GLY A 35 13.11 12.57 -5.15
CA GLY A 35 13.11 13.53 -6.24
C GLY A 35 11.76 13.81 -6.91
N THR A 36 10.67 13.22 -6.42
CA THR A 36 9.33 13.38 -7.00
C THR A 36 8.45 14.19 -6.06
N PRO A 37 7.82 15.29 -6.50
CA PRO A 37 6.89 16.04 -5.67
C PRO A 37 5.61 15.24 -5.40
N TYR A 38 4.97 15.48 -4.24
CA TYR A 38 3.63 14.97 -3.99
C TYR A 38 2.61 15.82 -4.73
N ASP A 39 2.05 15.29 -5.80
CA ASP A 39 1.01 15.97 -6.58
C ASP A 39 -0.38 15.50 -6.12
N ARG A 40 -1.06 16.35 -5.35
CA ARG A 40 -2.35 16.05 -4.71
C ARG A 40 -3.49 15.94 -5.72
N GLY A 41 -3.58 16.87 -6.67
CA GLY A 41 -4.69 16.98 -7.61
C GLY A 41 -4.88 15.73 -8.47
N PRO A 42 -3.89 15.31 -9.25
CA PRO A 42 -3.97 14.09 -10.06
C PRO A 42 -4.18 12.83 -9.23
N ARG A 43 -3.65 12.78 -7.99
CA ARG A 43 -3.89 11.64 -7.07
C ARG A 43 -5.35 11.57 -6.64
N GLU A 44 -5.94 12.69 -6.29
CA GLU A 44 -7.35 12.74 -5.87
C GLU A 44 -8.27 12.30 -6.99
N GLU A 45 -8.10 12.84 -8.20
CA GLU A 45 -8.90 12.50 -9.38
C GLU A 45 -8.81 11.00 -9.70
N ARG A 46 -7.59 10.45 -9.69
CA ARG A 46 -7.36 9.03 -9.90
C ARG A 46 -8.06 8.18 -8.84
N LEU A 47 -7.90 8.51 -7.55
CA LEU A 47 -8.50 7.73 -6.47
C LEU A 47 -10.03 7.78 -6.51
N ARG A 48 -10.65 8.92 -6.86
CA ARG A 48 -12.09 9.02 -7.05
C ARG A 48 -12.57 8.04 -8.12
N THR A 49 -11.88 7.98 -9.25
CA THR A 49 -12.19 7.06 -10.36
C THR A 49 -12.00 5.61 -9.93
N GLU A 50 -10.84 5.25 -9.37
CA GLU A 50 -10.50 3.89 -8.96
C GLU A 50 -11.46 3.36 -7.87
N TRP A 51 -11.90 4.21 -6.93
CA TRP A 51 -12.80 3.80 -5.85
C TRP A 51 -14.25 3.64 -6.33
N ALA A 52 -14.65 4.37 -7.38
CA ALA A 52 -15.94 4.19 -8.04
C ALA A 52 -15.99 2.96 -8.95
N THR A 53 -14.82 2.47 -9.38
CA THR A 53 -14.71 1.32 -10.29
C THR A 53 -15.10 0.02 -9.58
N PRO A 54 -16.03 -0.80 -10.15
CA PRO A 54 -16.36 -2.13 -9.64
C PRO A 54 -15.13 -3.04 -9.58
N VAL A 55 -15.11 -3.97 -8.62
CA VAL A 55 -14.00 -4.94 -8.48
C VAL A 55 -13.95 -5.97 -9.62
N THR A 56 -15.01 -6.06 -10.40
CA THR A 56 -15.11 -6.88 -11.63
C THR A 56 -14.47 -6.22 -12.84
N ASP A 57 -14.07 -4.95 -12.73
CA ASP A 57 -13.46 -4.18 -13.81
C ASP A 57 -11.96 -3.99 -13.54
N VAL A 58 -11.21 -3.53 -14.52
CA VAL A 58 -9.79 -3.24 -14.37
C VAL A 58 -9.56 -1.93 -13.62
N ARG A 59 -8.40 -1.80 -12.94
CA ARG A 59 -7.95 -0.56 -12.29
C ARG A 59 -8.85 -0.05 -11.16
N TRP A 60 -9.57 -0.93 -10.48
CA TRP A 60 -10.21 -0.57 -9.21
C TRP A 60 -9.18 -0.41 -8.10
N SER A 61 -9.52 0.34 -7.06
CA SER A 61 -8.80 0.29 -5.79
C SER A 61 -9.74 0.38 -4.59
N ARG A 62 -9.25 -0.10 -3.44
CA ARG A 62 -9.91 0.03 -2.13
C ARG A 62 -8.85 0.33 -1.10
N CYS A 63 -9.18 1.21 -0.15
CA CYS A 63 -8.22 1.67 0.84
C CYS A 63 -8.80 1.58 2.24
N TRP A 64 -8.08 0.96 3.14
CA TRP A 64 -8.34 0.96 4.58
C TRP A 64 -7.48 2.01 5.25
N ALA A 65 -8.01 2.66 6.26
CA ALA A 65 -7.24 3.60 7.08
C ALA A 65 -7.17 3.15 8.54
N LEU A 66 -6.02 3.40 9.14
CA LEU A 66 -5.86 3.53 10.57
C LEU A 66 -6.21 4.98 10.93
N VAL A 67 -7.29 5.16 11.67
CA VAL A 67 -7.80 6.45 12.10
C VAL A 67 -7.52 6.63 13.58
N ALA A 68 -6.87 7.71 13.96
CA ALA A 68 -6.63 8.11 15.35
C ALA A 68 -7.90 8.68 16.00
N ASP A 69 -7.85 8.96 17.31
CA ASP A 69 -9.02 9.40 18.07
C ASP A 69 -9.51 10.81 17.66
N ASP A 70 -8.62 11.63 17.13
CA ASP A 70 -8.91 12.95 16.55
C ASP A 70 -9.42 12.91 15.10
N HIS A 71 -9.79 11.71 14.61
CA HIS A 71 -10.21 11.44 13.23
C HIS A 71 -9.13 11.63 12.16
N THR A 72 -7.87 11.79 12.54
CA THR A 72 -6.73 11.88 11.61
C THR A 72 -6.41 10.50 11.05
N VAL A 73 -6.20 10.40 9.74
CA VAL A 73 -5.64 9.19 9.11
C VAL A 73 -4.14 9.18 9.38
N VAL A 74 -3.65 8.13 10.05
CA VAL A 74 -2.24 7.95 10.45
C VAL A 74 -1.61 6.70 9.86
N GLY A 75 -2.38 5.96 9.08
CA GLY A 75 -1.91 4.80 8.33
C GLY A 75 -2.92 4.39 7.27
N HIS A 76 -2.45 3.77 6.21
CA HIS A 76 -3.30 3.20 5.16
C HIS A 76 -2.79 1.84 4.70
N CYS A 77 -3.70 1.04 4.15
CA CYS A 77 -3.42 -0.13 3.33
C CYS A 77 -4.37 -0.11 2.14
N ASP A 78 -3.84 -0.24 0.94
CA ASP A 78 -4.64 -0.26 -0.27
C ASP A 78 -4.48 -1.57 -1.04
N LEU A 79 -5.55 -1.99 -1.70
CA LEU A 79 -5.58 -3.02 -2.72
C LEU A 79 -5.93 -2.39 -4.06
N LYS A 80 -5.18 -2.75 -5.11
CA LYS A 80 -5.39 -2.28 -6.48
C LYS A 80 -5.55 -3.45 -7.41
N GLY A 81 -6.62 -3.45 -8.19
CA GLY A 81 -6.85 -4.42 -9.26
C GLY A 81 -5.90 -4.24 -10.42
N GLY A 82 -5.72 -5.31 -11.18
CA GLY A 82 -4.87 -5.33 -12.36
C GLY A 82 -5.31 -4.36 -13.46
N ALA A 83 -4.43 -4.13 -14.42
CA ALA A 83 -4.67 -3.22 -15.55
C ALA A 83 -5.35 -3.90 -16.74
N ILE A 84 -5.42 -5.23 -16.76
CA ILE A 84 -5.99 -6.04 -17.84
C ILE A 84 -6.96 -7.09 -17.28
N ALA A 85 -7.93 -7.51 -18.08
CA ALA A 85 -9.01 -8.41 -17.66
C ALA A 85 -8.51 -9.78 -17.18
N SER A 86 -7.41 -10.26 -17.70
CA SER A 86 -6.80 -11.54 -17.25
C SER A 86 -6.19 -11.50 -15.84
N GLU A 87 -6.05 -10.32 -15.23
CA GLU A 87 -5.53 -10.11 -13.88
C GLU A 87 -6.63 -9.85 -12.83
N LEU A 88 -7.90 -9.90 -13.18
CA LEU A 88 -9.02 -9.56 -12.27
C LEU A 88 -9.09 -10.44 -11.01
N HIS A 89 -8.46 -11.59 -11.02
CA HIS A 89 -8.36 -12.50 -9.85
C HIS A 89 -7.22 -12.11 -8.88
N ARG A 90 -6.48 -11.03 -9.16
CA ARG A 90 -5.31 -10.59 -8.39
C ARG A 90 -5.46 -9.12 -7.98
N ALA A 91 -4.79 -8.77 -6.88
CA ALA A 91 -4.64 -7.38 -6.47
C ALA A 91 -3.21 -7.11 -5.98
N THR A 92 -2.76 -5.88 -6.11
CA THR A 92 -1.48 -5.42 -5.52
C THR A 92 -1.75 -4.70 -4.22
N LEU A 93 -1.01 -5.03 -3.17
CA LEU A 93 -1.11 -4.42 -1.84
C LEU A 93 -0.06 -3.34 -1.65
N GLY A 94 -0.49 -2.17 -1.15
CA GLY A 94 0.35 -1.11 -0.65
C GLY A 94 0.05 -0.80 0.81
N ILE A 95 1.04 -0.34 1.59
CA ILE A 95 0.86 0.07 2.99
C ILE A 95 1.76 1.26 3.33
N GLY A 96 1.23 2.17 4.14
CA GLY A 96 2.00 3.24 4.76
C GLY A 96 1.48 3.53 6.16
N ILE A 97 2.38 3.56 7.17
CA ILE A 97 2.07 3.93 8.55
C ILE A 97 3.01 5.05 8.97
N GLU A 98 2.48 6.12 9.54
CA GLU A 98 3.28 7.23 10.05
C GLU A 98 4.22 6.78 11.19
N PRO A 99 5.42 7.36 11.32
CA PRO A 99 6.45 6.91 12.26
C PRO A 99 5.95 6.72 13.70
N ALA A 100 5.21 7.69 14.22
CA ALA A 100 4.68 7.67 15.57
C ALA A 100 3.70 6.50 15.86
N HIS A 101 3.19 5.87 14.80
CA HIS A 101 2.21 4.78 14.88
C HIS A 101 2.77 3.42 14.47
N ARG A 102 4.08 3.31 14.20
CA ARG A 102 4.77 2.04 13.91
C ARG A 102 5.02 1.23 15.17
N ASP A 103 5.40 -0.03 15.01
CA ASP A 103 5.76 -0.97 16.08
C ASP A 103 4.68 -1.27 17.13
N ARG A 104 3.42 -0.98 16.79
CA ARG A 104 2.24 -1.19 17.64
C ARG A 104 1.28 -2.26 17.11
N GLY A 105 1.72 -3.07 16.14
CA GLY A 105 0.87 -4.08 15.49
C GLY A 105 -0.10 -3.53 14.43
N HIS A 106 -0.20 -2.23 14.24
CA HIS A 106 -1.15 -1.58 13.34
C HIS A 106 -0.99 -2.03 11.87
N GLY A 107 0.26 -2.18 11.40
CA GLY A 107 0.53 -2.67 10.04
C GLY A 107 -0.03 -4.07 9.80
N ARG A 108 0.08 -4.97 10.80
CA ARG A 108 -0.51 -6.30 10.71
C ARG A 108 -2.03 -6.23 10.67
N ALA A 109 -2.62 -5.48 11.57
CA ALA A 109 -4.07 -5.40 11.70
C ALA A 109 -4.74 -4.82 10.43
N ILE A 110 -4.17 -3.75 9.84
CA ILE A 110 -4.73 -3.15 8.63
C ILE A 110 -4.57 -4.04 7.40
N CYS A 111 -3.44 -4.74 7.24
CA CYS A 111 -3.27 -5.72 6.18
C CYS A 111 -4.25 -6.90 6.33
N GLN A 112 -4.48 -7.37 7.56
CA GLN A 112 -5.45 -8.44 7.82
C GLN A 112 -6.88 -8.04 7.41
N ALA A 113 -7.28 -6.78 7.64
CA ALA A 113 -8.57 -6.26 7.18
C ALA A 113 -8.67 -6.28 5.64
N ALA A 114 -7.63 -5.84 4.95
CA ALA A 114 -7.57 -5.88 3.48
C ALA A 114 -7.57 -7.32 2.92
N ILE A 115 -6.83 -8.23 3.54
CA ILE A 115 -6.78 -9.66 3.16
C ILE A 115 -8.13 -10.33 3.36
N ALA A 116 -8.82 -10.08 4.49
CA ALA A 116 -10.15 -10.61 4.74
C ALA A 116 -11.14 -10.15 3.67
N TRP A 117 -11.13 -8.85 3.37
CA TRP A 117 -11.97 -8.29 2.31
C TRP A 117 -11.70 -8.92 0.94
N ALA A 118 -10.42 -9.15 0.59
CA ALA A 118 -10.04 -9.77 -0.67
C ALA A 118 -10.60 -11.20 -0.81
N ARG A 119 -10.59 -11.99 0.29
CA ARG A 119 -11.21 -13.32 0.34
C ARG A 119 -12.72 -13.25 0.15
N ASP A 120 -13.40 -12.33 0.82
CA ASP A 120 -14.85 -12.13 0.71
C ASP A 120 -15.25 -11.75 -0.73
N HIS A 121 -14.35 -11.07 -1.47
CA HIS A 121 -14.54 -10.69 -2.88
C HIS A 121 -13.95 -11.70 -3.87
N ARG A 122 -13.56 -12.90 -3.39
CA ARG A 122 -13.10 -14.03 -4.22
C ARG A 122 -11.88 -13.72 -5.08
N LEU A 123 -11.01 -12.83 -4.63
CA LEU A 123 -9.68 -12.72 -5.21
C LEU A 123 -8.89 -14.00 -4.90
N ALA A 124 -8.04 -14.42 -5.82
CA ALA A 124 -7.22 -15.63 -5.64
C ALA A 124 -5.84 -15.29 -5.06
N TRP A 125 -5.33 -14.07 -5.34
CA TRP A 125 -3.97 -13.69 -5.02
C TRP A 125 -3.85 -12.22 -4.62
N ILE A 126 -2.92 -11.96 -3.70
CA ILE A 126 -2.41 -10.61 -3.42
C ILE A 126 -0.91 -10.59 -3.67
N ASP A 127 -0.45 -9.62 -4.44
CA ASP A 127 0.95 -9.37 -4.76
C ASP A 127 1.44 -8.11 -4.08
N LEU A 128 2.74 -8.02 -3.82
CA LEU A 128 3.38 -6.79 -3.39
C LEU A 128 4.86 -6.77 -3.79
N GLY A 129 5.41 -5.55 -3.86
CA GLY A 129 6.85 -5.30 -3.89
C GLY A 129 7.31 -4.75 -2.54
N VAL A 130 8.45 -5.21 -2.05
CA VAL A 130 9.08 -4.68 -0.84
C VAL A 130 10.57 -4.42 -1.08
N PHE A 131 11.01 -3.23 -0.69
CA PHE A 131 12.39 -2.82 -0.90
C PHE A 131 13.36 -3.63 -0.03
N GLY A 132 14.51 -4.01 -0.59
CA GLY A 132 15.54 -4.79 0.08
C GLY A 132 16.03 -4.15 1.38
N GLY A 133 16.05 -2.82 1.44
CA GLY A 133 16.37 -2.03 2.62
C GLY A 133 15.28 -1.95 3.69
N ASN A 134 14.15 -2.68 3.56
CA ASN A 134 13.05 -2.66 4.50
C ASN A 134 12.79 -4.03 5.16
N PRO A 135 13.72 -4.55 6.01
CA PRO A 135 13.57 -5.87 6.64
C PRO A 135 12.34 -5.98 7.54
N ARG A 136 11.89 -4.85 8.09
CA ARG A 136 10.69 -4.78 8.92
C ARG A 136 9.41 -5.11 8.14
N ALA A 137 9.23 -4.51 6.95
CA ALA A 137 8.09 -4.81 6.10
C ALA A 137 8.16 -6.25 5.57
N GLN A 138 9.34 -6.73 5.18
CA GLN A 138 9.54 -8.12 4.78
C GLN A 138 9.11 -9.10 5.88
N ALA A 139 9.51 -8.85 7.15
CA ALA A 139 9.12 -9.67 8.29
C ALA A 139 7.60 -9.63 8.54
N LEU A 140 6.95 -8.46 8.36
CA LEU A 140 5.50 -8.31 8.44
C LEU A 140 4.81 -9.19 7.41
N TYR A 141 5.21 -9.10 6.14
CA TYR A 141 4.57 -9.84 5.05
C TYR A 141 4.75 -11.36 5.20
N ARG A 142 5.95 -11.83 5.59
CA ARG A 142 6.16 -13.27 5.90
C ARG A 142 5.24 -13.75 7.02
N LYS A 143 5.02 -12.95 8.08
CA LYS A 143 4.08 -13.28 9.18
C LYS A 143 2.61 -13.28 8.74
N LEU A 144 2.27 -12.61 7.65
CA LEU A 144 0.94 -12.61 7.03
C LEU A 144 0.76 -13.76 6.03
N GLY A 145 1.80 -14.55 5.75
CA GLY A 145 1.77 -15.69 4.85
C GLY A 145 2.24 -15.41 3.44
N PHE A 146 2.74 -14.19 3.16
CA PHE A 146 3.34 -13.91 1.86
C PHE A 146 4.64 -14.69 1.68
N VAL A 147 4.83 -15.22 0.48
CA VAL A 147 6.07 -15.89 0.05
C VAL A 147 6.80 -15.05 -0.98
N GLU A 148 8.12 -15.06 -0.92
CA GLU A 148 8.98 -14.40 -1.90
C GLU A 148 8.98 -15.21 -3.20
N VAL A 149 8.76 -14.52 -4.33
CA VAL A 149 8.70 -15.15 -5.66
C VAL A 149 9.80 -14.65 -6.60
N GLY A 150 10.53 -13.62 -6.22
CA GLY A 150 11.66 -13.11 -6.98
C GLY A 150 12.24 -11.82 -6.43
N THR A 151 13.42 -11.45 -6.94
CA THR A 151 14.10 -10.20 -6.60
C THR A 151 14.63 -9.53 -7.86
N THR A 152 14.23 -8.29 -8.10
CA THR A 152 14.83 -7.44 -9.12
C THR A 152 16.01 -6.69 -8.50
N LYS A 153 17.23 -7.03 -8.92
CA LYS A 153 18.45 -6.38 -8.45
C LYS A 153 18.57 -4.96 -8.98
N ASP A 154 19.08 -4.05 -8.14
CA ASP A 154 19.35 -2.65 -8.51
C ASP A 154 18.12 -1.97 -9.17
N ARG A 155 16.93 -2.25 -8.63
CA ARG A 155 15.65 -1.71 -9.17
C ARG A 155 15.56 -0.21 -9.01
N PHE A 156 16.07 0.31 -7.90
CA PHE A 156 16.06 1.73 -7.58
C PHE A 156 17.45 2.19 -7.16
N ARG A 157 17.75 3.47 -7.41
CA ARG A 157 18.96 4.13 -6.90
C ARG A 157 18.59 5.40 -6.17
N VAL A 158 19.06 5.52 -4.93
CA VAL A 158 18.84 6.68 -4.07
C VAL A 158 20.19 7.12 -3.50
N ASP A 159 20.58 8.36 -3.79
CA ASP A 159 21.87 8.94 -3.36
C ASP A 159 23.09 8.05 -3.74
N GLY A 160 23.03 7.42 -4.90
CA GLY A 160 24.06 6.51 -5.41
C GLY A 160 23.99 5.09 -4.86
N GLU A 161 23.15 4.80 -3.89
CA GLU A 161 22.96 3.44 -3.35
C GLU A 161 21.94 2.64 -4.17
N SER A 162 22.28 1.39 -4.43
CA SER A 162 21.42 0.42 -5.11
C SER A 162 20.40 -0.18 -4.13
N ILE A 163 19.15 -0.27 -4.54
CA ILE A 163 18.07 -0.86 -3.76
C ILE A 163 17.35 -1.91 -4.60
N ASP A 164 17.35 -3.15 -4.11
CA ASP A 164 16.63 -4.26 -4.71
C ASP A 164 15.11 -4.14 -4.45
N ASP A 165 14.30 -4.71 -5.34
CA ASP A 165 12.86 -4.88 -5.15
C ASP A 165 12.54 -6.37 -5.04
N ILE A 166 11.97 -6.77 -3.92
CA ILE A 166 11.60 -8.15 -3.60
C ILE A 166 10.10 -8.30 -3.87
N SER A 167 9.75 -9.16 -4.82
CA SER A 167 8.37 -9.50 -5.13
C SER A 167 7.88 -10.60 -4.21
N MET A 168 6.72 -10.39 -3.60
CA MET A 168 6.07 -11.37 -2.72
C MET A 168 4.60 -11.57 -3.12
N THR A 169 4.07 -12.77 -2.90
CA THR A 169 2.68 -13.13 -3.21
C THR A 169 2.03 -13.91 -2.07
N LEU A 170 0.71 -13.77 -1.94
CA LEU A 170 -0.14 -14.50 -1.00
C LEU A 170 -1.28 -15.15 -1.76
N ALA A 171 -1.42 -16.48 -1.63
CA ALA A 171 -2.63 -17.19 -2.04
C ALA A 171 -3.75 -16.98 -1.00
N LEU A 172 -4.99 -16.72 -1.42
CA LEU A 172 -6.12 -16.37 -0.56
C LEU A 172 -7.05 -17.54 -0.21
#